data_f3c41a7ee33380db460e1b6292ca0487
#
_entry.id   f3c41a7ee33380db460e1b6292ca0487
#
_cell.length_a   1.000
_cell.length_b   1.000
_cell.length_c   1.000
_cell.angle_alpha   90.00
_cell.angle_beta   90.00
_cell.angle_gamma   90.00
#
_symmetry.space_group_name_H-M   'P 1'
#
loop_
_entity.id
_entity.type
_entity.pdbx_description
1 polymer ?
#
loop_
_entity_poly.entity_id
_entity_poly.type
_entity_poly.pdbx_seq_one_letter_code
_entity_poly.pdbx_strand_id
1 'polypeptide(L)'
;MLVLGAVGGLLWLWLAEPAEWEVTTAGIVLTEEAARGQFAVVVLFVGLGAALCLVWGWAAGRALRELGWMLVPVFAAVAGVAAVIAWQIGVAFGPTHPRDVADPSLGDRLPAPLEIDSVAPFLVWPMFALLGLLLAAWLDRSGADEYVDA
;
A
#
# COMPACT_ATOMS: atom_id res chain seq x y z
N MET A 1 8.80 -11.11 -0.24
CA MET A 1 7.69 -10.17 -0.58
C MET A 1 6.49 -10.28 0.36
N LEU A 2 6.01 -11.47 0.72
CA LEU A 2 4.88 -11.61 1.66
C LEU A 2 5.16 -10.95 3.03
N VAL A 3 6.38 -11.12 3.55
CA VAL A 3 6.82 -10.44 4.78
C VAL A 3 6.81 -8.91 4.60
N LEU A 4 7.20 -8.41 3.43
CA LEU A 4 7.13 -6.96 3.14
C LEU A 4 5.68 -6.47 3.06
N GLY A 5 4.74 -7.28 2.58
CA GLY A 5 3.31 -6.99 2.65
C GLY A 5 2.83 -6.84 4.09
N ALA A 6 3.24 -7.77 4.97
CA ALA A 6 2.90 -7.69 6.39
C ALA A 6 3.54 -6.45 7.07
N VAL A 7 4.83 -6.19 6.81
CA VAL A 7 5.50 -4.99 7.31
C VAL A 7 4.83 -3.71 6.77
N GLY A 8 4.49 -3.69 5.49
CA GLY A 8 3.76 -2.57 4.87
C GLY A 8 2.42 -2.31 5.53
N GLY A 9 1.66 -3.37 5.83
CA GLY A 9 0.37 -3.28 6.54
C GLY A 9 0.52 -2.76 7.97
N LEU A 10 1.53 -3.22 8.71
CA LEU A 10 1.82 -2.72 10.06
C LEU A 10 2.30 -1.27 10.05
N LEU A 11 3.15 -0.89 9.10
CA LEU A 11 3.59 0.49 8.92
C LEU A 11 2.40 1.40 8.55
N TRP A 12 1.54 0.93 7.65
CA TRP A 12 0.34 1.65 7.29
C TRP A 12 -0.57 1.87 8.49
N LEU A 13 -0.82 0.82 9.29
CA LEU A 13 -1.60 0.92 10.52
C LEU A 13 -0.99 1.90 11.53
N TRP A 14 0.33 1.92 11.65
CA TRP A 14 1.04 2.78 12.61
C TRP A 14 1.13 4.24 12.17
N LEU A 15 1.26 4.48 10.85
CA LEU A 15 1.37 5.83 10.30
C LEU A 15 0.01 6.44 9.91
N ALA A 16 -1.02 5.62 9.71
CA ALA A 16 -2.33 6.12 9.35
C ALA A 16 -2.97 6.81 10.57
N GLU A 17 -3.33 8.07 10.40
CA GLU A 17 -4.19 8.80 11.33
C GLU A 17 -5.62 8.70 10.76
N PRO A 18 -6.46 7.79 11.31
CA PRO A 18 -7.83 7.64 10.82
C PRO A 18 -8.61 8.93 11.07
N ALA A 19 -9.45 9.29 10.09
CA ALA A 19 -10.36 10.43 10.23
C ALA A 19 -11.32 10.20 11.39
N GLU A 20 -11.67 11.27 12.10
CA GLU A 20 -12.66 11.22 13.18
C GLU A 20 -14.04 11.61 12.66
N TRP A 21 -15.03 10.77 12.93
CA TRP A 21 -16.43 11.04 12.64
C TRP A 21 -17.09 11.68 13.86
N GLU A 22 -17.86 12.73 13.68
CA GLU A 22 -18.56 13.40 14.75
C GLU A 22 -20.05 12.98 14.79
N VAL A 23 -20.51 12.54 15.95
CA VAL A 23 -21.91 12.18 16.20
C VAL A 23 -22.72 13.43 16.47
N THR A 24 -23.56 13.84 15.52
CA THR A 24 -24.45 15.01 15.63
C THR A 24 -25.90 14.58 15.81
N THR A 25 -26.78 15.53 16.20
CA THR A 25 -28.24 15.32 16.29
C THR A 25 -28.89 14.95 14.94
N ALA A 26 -28.23 15.23 13.81
CA ALA A 26 -28.66 14.88 12.46
C ALA A 26 -28.14 13.51 11.98
N GLY A 27 -27.38 12.80 12.82
CA GLY A 27 -26.71 11.54 12.51
C GLY A 27 -25.20 11.66 12.42
N ILE A 28 -24.55 10.61 11.95
CA ILE A 28 -23.10 10.57 11.73
C ILE A 28 -22.81 11.33 10.44
N VAL A 29 -22.16 12.51 10.53
CA VAL A 29 -21.89 13.38 9.38
C VAL A 29 -20.41 13.28 9.01
N LEU A 30 -20.14 13.09 7.71
CA LEU A 30 -18.81 13.17 7.14
C LEU A 30 -18.43 14.64 7.02
N THR A 31 -17.52 15.12 7.87
CA THR A 31 -16.96 16.47 7.75
C THR A 31 -15.92 16.52 6.62
N GLU A 32 -15.61 17.72 6.11
CA GLU A 32 -14.51 17.87 5.14
C GLU A 32 -13.17 17.35 5.67
N GLU A 33 -12.95 17.46 6.97
CA GLU A 33 -11.76 16.93 7.65
C GLU A 33 -11.73 15.40 7.60
N ALA A 34 -12.86 14.74 7.80
CA ALA A 34 -12.98 13.29 7.69
C ALA A 34 -12.71 12.80 6.26
N ALA A 35 -13.20 13.51 5.24
CA ALA A 35 -12.90 13.19 3.84
C ALA A 35 -11.41 13.33 3.49
N ARG A 36 -10.74 14.36 4.02
CA ARG A 36 -9.29 14.55 3.87
C ARG A 36 -8.49 13.44 4.57
N GLY A 37 -8.91 13.03 5.75
CA GLY A 37 -8.28 11.92 6.51
C GLY A 37 -8.39 10.61 5.75
N GLN A 38 -9.56 10.29 5.17
CA GLN A 38 -9.74 9.08 4.38
C GLN A 38 -8.87 9.07 3.12
N PHE A 39 -8.72 10.21 2.45
CA PHE A 39 -7.79 10.35 1.33
C PHE A 39 -6.34 10.15 1.76
N ALA A 40 -5.92 10.72 2.89
CA ALA A 40 -4.56 10.55 3.41
C ALA A 40 -4.21 9.10 3.72
N VAL A 41 -5.15 8.31 4.24
CA VAL A 41 -5.01 6.87 4.51
C VAL A 41 -4.72 6.10 3.21
N VAL A 42 -5.43 6.40 2.12
CA VAL A 42 -5.23 5.77 0.81
C VAL A 42 -3.88 6.19 0.20
N VAL A 43 -3.53 7.47 0.26
CA VAL A 43 -2.25 8.00 -0.26
C VAL A 43 -1.07 7.36 0.47
N LEU A 44 -1.18 7.18 1.78
CA LEU A 44 -0.15 6.52 2.58
C LEU A 44 0.03 5.05 2.17
N PHE A 45 -1.08 4.31 1.98
CA PHE A 45 -1.04 2.92 1.49
C PHE A 45 -0.35 2.81 0.13
N VAL A 46 -0.69 3.71 -0.80
CA VAL A 46 -0.10 3.80 -2.14
C VAL A 46 1.39 4.14 -2.05
N GLY A 47 1.76 5.13 -1.25
CA GLY A 47 3.14 5.58 -1.09
C GLY A 47 4.06 4.51 -0.49
N LEU A 48 3.60 3.85 0.58
CA LEU A 48 4.31 2.73 1.19
C LEU A 48 4.48 1.56 0.22
N GLY A 49 3.39 1.19 -0.46
CA GLY A 49 3.41 0.13 -1.46
C GLY A 49 4.36 0.42 -2.61
N ALA A 50 4.31 1.65 -3.14
CA ALA A 50 5.21 2.09 -4.21
C ALA A 50 6.68 2.00 -3.79
N ALA A 51 7.05 2.54 -2.62
CA ALA A 51 8.42 2.53 -2.13
C ALA A 51 8.94 1.11 -1.88
N LEU A 52 8.18 0.29 -1.14
CA LEU A 52 8.56 -1.08 -0.80
C LEU A 52 8.68 -1.96 -2.04
N CYS A 53 7.72 -1.86 -2.97
CA CYS A 53 7.71 -2.65 -4.19
C CYS A 53 8.79 -2.24 -5.18
N LEU A 54 9.09 -0.94 -5.30
CA LEU A 54 10.17 -0.45 -6.15
C LEU A 54 11.52 -0.99 -5.70
N VAL A 55 11.83 -0.85 -4.41
CA VAL A 55 13.11 -1.33 -3.84
C VAL A 55 13.21 -2.83 -3.94
N TRP A 56 12.14 -3.56 -3.59
CA TRP A 56 12.13 -5.01 -3.69
C TRP A 56 12.25 -5.50 -5.14
N GLY A 57 11.50 -4.89 -6.07
CA GLY A 57 11.53 -5.22 -7.49
C GLY A 57 12.91 -5.03 -8.09
N TRP A 58 13.59 -3.94 -7.73
CA TRP A 58 14.97 -3.68 -8.13
C TRP A 58 15.95 -4.71 -7.56
N ALA A 59 15.92 -4.94 -6.24
CA ALA A 59 16.85 -5.85 -5.58
C ALA A 59 16.65 -7.31 -6.00
N ALA A 60 15.40 -7.79 -6.02
CA ALA A 60 15.07 -9.14 -6.43
C ALA A 60 15.27 -9.36 -7.94
N GLY A 61 15.01 -8.33 -8.77
CA GLY A 61 15.27 -8.36 -10.20
C GLY A 61 16.76 -8.59 -10.52
N ARG A 62 17.64 -7.93 -9.78
CA ARG A 62 19.11 -8.16 -9.91
C ARG A 62 19.53 -9.54 -9.43
N ALA A 63 18.97 -10.01 -8.31
CA ALA A 63 19.31 -11.31 -7.73
C ALA A 63 18.84 -12.49 -8.59
N LEU A 64 17.69 -12.35 -9.26
CA LEU A 64 17.01 -13.40 -10.00
C LEU A 64 17.06 -13.23 -11.53
N ARG A 65 17.98 -12.40 -12.03
CA ARG A 65 18.08 -12.02 -13.46
C ARG A 65 18.15 -13.20 -14.42
N GLU A 66 18.63 -14.37 -13.97
CA GLU A 66 18.76 -15.58 -14.77
C GLU A 66 17.41 -16.16 -15.24
N LEU A 67 16.33 -15.86 -14.50
CA LEU A 67 14.96 -16.30 -14.81
C LEU A 67 14.32 -15.52 -15.97
N GLY A 68 14.93 -14.40 -16.39
CA GLY A 68 14.50 -13.63 -17.56
C GLY A 68 13.06 -13.13 -17.47
N TRP A 69 12.30 -13.28 -18.56
CA TRP A 69 10.94 -12.76 -18.68
C TRP A 69 9.92 -13.38 -17.72
N MET A 70 10.20 -14.58 -17.18
CA MET A 70 9.32 -15.25 -16.20
C MET A 70 9.17 -14.44 -14.90
N LEU A 71 10.11 -13.53 -14.60
CA LEU A 71 10.00 -12.64 -13.43
C LEU A 71 8.81 -11.69 -13.52
N VAL A 72 8.41 -11.26 -14.71
CA VAL A 72 7.33 -10.28 -14.88
C VAL A 72 6.01 -10.73 -14.27
N PRO A 73 5.41 -11.86 -14.69
CA PRO A 73 4.15 -12.33 -14.11
C PRO A 73 4.30 -12.72 -12.64
N VAL A 74 5.45 -13.26 -12.23
CA VAL A 74 5.71 -13.65 -10.84
C VAL A 74 5.75 -12.40 -9.94
N PHE A 75 6.46 -11.35 -10.34
CA PHE A 75 6.55 -10.11 -9.57
C PHE A 75 5.20 -9.41 -9.47
N ALA A 76 4.44 -9.37 -10.57
CA ALA A 76 3.10 -8.80 -10.56
C ALA A 76 2.17 -9.54 -9.60
N ALA A 77 2.15 -10.88 -9.65
CA ALA A 77 1.32 -11.71 -8.79
C ALA A 77 1.71 -11.58 -7.31
N VAL A 78 3.00 -11.70 -7.00
CA VAL A 78 3.50 -11.67 -5.61
C VAL A 78 3.32 -10.27 -4.99
N ALA A 79 3.50 -9.20 -5.76
CA ALA A 79 3.25 -7.85 -5.29
C ALA A 79 1.74 -7.58 -5.08
N GLY A 80 0.89 -8.10 -5.94
CA GLY A 80 -0.56 -8.04 -5.76
C GLY A 80 -1.03 -8.76 -4.49
N VAL A 81 -0.51 -9.96 -4.23
CA VAL A 81 -0.79 -10.70 -2.98
C VAL A 81 -0.27 -9.93 -1.76
N ALA A 82 0.91 -9.32 -1.85
CA ALA A 82 1.45 -8.50 -0.76
C ALA A 82 0.59 -7.27 -0.46
N ALA A 83 0.02 -6.63 -1.47
CA ALA A 83 -0.93 -5.53 -1.31
C ALA A 83 -2.19 -5.97 -0.55
N VAL A 84 -2.74 -7.13 -0.91
CA VAL A 84 -3.91 -7.70 -0.23
C VAL A 84 -3.58 -8.04 1.23
N ILE A 85 -2.42 -8.63 1.50
CA ILE A 85 -1.96 -8.92 2.87
C ILE A 85 -1.84 -7.63 3.68
N ALA A 86 -1.22 -6.58 3.12
CA ALA A 86 -1.07 -5.29 3.78
C ALA A 86 -2.42 -4.68 4.13
N TRP A 87 -3.38 -4.71 3.20
CA TRP A 87 -4.74 -4.25 3.42
C TRP A 87 -5.46 -5.06 4.51
N GLN A 88 -5.40 -6.39 4.44
CA GLN A 88 -6.01 -7.28 5.43
C GLN A 88 -5.50 -7.01 6.84
N ILE A 89 -4.20 -6.78 7.00
CA ILE A 89 -3.61 -6.44 8.30
C ILE A 89 -4.13 -5.08 8.78
N GLY A 90 -4.15 -4.07 7.92
CA GLY A 90 -4.67 -2.74 8.25
C GLY A 90 -6.13 -2.77 8.68
N VAL A 91 -6.98 -3.51 7.97
CA VAL A 91 -8.40 -3.66 8.31
C VAL A 91 -8.61 -4.50 9.58
N ALA A 92 -7.88 -5.61 9.72
CA ALA A 92 -8.05 -6.53 10.86
C ALA A 92 -7.60 -5.93 12.21
N PHE A 93 -6.57 -5.09 12.19
CA PHE A 93 -6.00 -4.46 13.38
C PHE A 93 -6.33 -2.97 13.48
N GLY A 94 -7.01 -2.41 12.50
CA GLY A 94 -7.47 -1.02 12.50
C GLY A 94 -8.69 -0.78 13.38
N PRO A 95 -9.15 0.48 13.46
CA PRO A 95 -10.35 0.84 14.21
C PRO A 95 -11.59 0.12 13.68
N THR A 96 -12.48 -0.28 14.60
CA THR A 96 -13.79 -0.85 14.25
C THR A 96 -14.69 0.19 13.59
N HIS A 97 -15.60 -0.29 12.73
CA HIS A 97 -16.53 0.60 12.03
C HIS A 97 -17.41 1.37 13.03
N PRO A 98 -17.60 2.70 12.88
CA PRO A 98 -18.41 3.52 13.80
C PRO A 98 -19.83 3.03 14.03
N ARG A 99 -20.40 2.30 13.05
CA ARG A 99 -21.75 1.70 13.15
C ARG A 99 -21.82 0.50 14.09
N ASP A 100 -20.67 -0.10 14.43
CA ASP A 100 -20.59 -1.27 15.30
C ASP A 100 -20.32 -0.87 16.76
N VAL A 101 -20.18 0.44 17.01
CA VAL A 101 -20.03 0.96 18.37
C VAL A 101 -21.39 1.02 19.04
N ALA A 102 -21.57 0.25 20.12
CA ALA A 102 -22.80 0.25 20.91
C ALA A 102 -22.96 1.57 21.65
N ASP A 103 -24.13 2.23 21.52
CA ASP A 103 -24.52 3.47 22.23
C ASP A 103 -23.54 4.67 22.05
N PRO A 104 -23.39 5.22 20.83
CA PRO A 104 -22.60 6.44 20.64
C PRO A 104 -23.33 7.64 21.27
N SER A 105 -22.63 8.39 22.14
CA SER A 105 -23.15 9.62 22.76
C SER A 105 -23.00 10.81 21.81
N LEU A 106 -23.90 11.79 21.91
CA LEU A 106 -23.81 13.04 21.17
C LEU A 106 -22.49 13.76 21.48
N GLY A 107 -21.71 14.07 20.45
CA GLY A 107 -20.38 14.69 20.57
C GLY A 107 -19.22 13.72 20.66
N ASP A 108 -19.45 12.40 20.61
CA ASP A 108 -18.38 11.41 20.55
C ASP A 108 -17.67 11.49 19.19
N ARG A 109 -16.34 11.36 19.22
CA ARG A 109 -15.49 11.25 18.05
C ARG A 109 -15.12 9.79 17.84
N LEU A 110 -15.57 9.24 16.74
CA LEU A 110 -15.34 7.84 16.38
C LEU A 110 -14.30 7.77 15.25
N PRO A 111 -13.19 7.02 15.42
CA PRO A 111 -12.22 6.87 14.36
C PRO A 111 -12.83 6.13 13.16
N ALA A 112 -12.56 6.61 11.95
CA ALA A 112 -12.99 5.97 10.71
C ALA A 112 -12.22 4.66 10.50
N PRO A 113 -12.85 3.62 9.93
CA PRO A 113 -12.15 2.39 9.58
C PRO A 113 -11.12 2.66 8.47
N LEU A 114 -10.04 1.85 8.46
CA LEU A 114 -9.05 1.84 7.38
C LEU A 114 -9.64 1.08 6.18
N GLU A 115 -10.54 1.74 5.45
CA GLU A 115 -11.21 1.14 4.30
C GLU A 115 -10.65 1.69 2.97
N ILE A 116 -10.48 0.80 1.98
CA ILE A 116 -10.09 1.15 0.62
C ILE A 116 -11.17 0.60 -0.31
N ASP A 117 -12.07 1.47 -0.77
CA ASP A 117 -13.23 1.12 -1.60
C ASP A 117 -12.89 0.92 -3.09
N SER A 118 -11.65 1.17 -3.47
CA SER A 118 -11.21 1.14 -4.87
C SER A 118 -10.11 0.09 -5.09
N VAL A 119 -10.13 -0.54 -6.25
CA VAL A 119 -9.09 -1.49 -6.68
C VAL A 119 -7.80 -0.76 -7.11
N ALA A 120 -7.89 0.50 -7.50
CA ALA A 120 -6.76 1.27 -8.04
C ALA A 120 -5.53 1.32 -7.12
N PRO A 121 -5.63 1.55 -5.80
CA PRO A 121 -4.50 1.52 -4.87
C PRO A 121 -3.73 0.20 -4.86
N PHE A 122 -4.43 -0.93 -5.07
CA PHE A 122 -3.80 -2.26 -5.09
C PHE A 122 -2.96 -2.49 -6.35
N LEU A 123 -3.32 -1.86 -7.47
CA LEU A 123 -2.57 -1.97 -8.72
C LEU A 123 -1.24 -1.21 -8.70
N VAL A 124 -1.08 -0.27 -7.79
CA VAL A 124 0.17 0.48 -7.62
C VAL A 124 1.31 -0.45 -7.19
N TRP A 125 1.05 -1.40 -6.31
CA TRP A 125 2.06 -2.33 -5.80
C TRP A 125 2.73 -3.15 -6.92
N PRO A 126 1.98 -3.91 -7.75
CA PRO A 126 2.58 -4.63 -8.87
C PRO A 126 3.23 -3.70 -9.91
N MET A 127 2.64 -2.52 -10.15
CA MET A 127 3.23 -1.54 -11.07
C MET A 127 4.64 -1.13 -10.62
N PHE A 128 4.82 -0.77 -9.36
CA PHE A 128 6.12 -0.35 -8.83
C PHE A 128 7.10 -1.51 -8.68
N ALA A 129 6.63 -2.74 -8.43
CA ALA A 129 7.48 -3.93 -8.48
C ALA A 129 8.05 -4.15 -9.88
N LEU A 130 7.23 -3.98 -10.93
CA LEU A 130 7.67 -4.09 -12.32
C LEU A 130 8.58 -2.92 -12.74
N LEU A 131 8.32 -1.70 -12.25
CA LEU A 131 9.22 -0.57 -12.45
C LEU A 131 10.60 -0.82 -11.81
N GLY A 132 10.63 -1.40 -10.61
CA GLY A 132 11.89 -1.81 -9.97
C GLY A 132 12.63 -2.87 -10.78
N LEU A 133 11.93 -3.88 -11.31
CA LEU A 133 12.49 -4.89 -12.18
C LEU A 133 13.06 -4.27 -13.47
N LEU A 134 12.32 -3.34 -14.09
CA LEU A 134 12.76 -2.61 -15.28
C LEU A 134 14.01 -1.79 -14.99
N LEU A 135 14.07 -1.10 -13.86
CA LEU A 135 15.24 -0.34 -13.42
C LEU A 135 16.46 -1.24 -13.25
N ALA A 136 16.31 -2.43 -12.66
CA ALA A 136 17.37 -3.41 -12.54
C ALA A 136 17.92 -3.82 -13.91
N ALA A 137 17.03 -4.16 -14.84
CA ALA A 137 17.40 -4.57 -16.20
C ALA A 137 18.07 -3.44 -17.00
N TRP A 138 17.66 -2.20 -16.79
CA TRP A 138 18.26 -1.04 -17.46
C TRP A 138 19.68 -0.75 -16.95
N LEU A 139 19.89 -0.76 -15.64
CA LEU A 139 21.21 -0.51 -15.05
C LEU A 139 22.23 -1.61 -15.40
N ASP A 140 21.79 -2.86 -15.51
CA ASP A 140 22.68 -3.96 -15.92
C ASP A 140 23.12 -3.82 -17.38
N ARG A 141 22.28 -3.29 -18.27
CA ARG A 141 22.66 -2.99 -19.67
C ARG A 141 23.66 -1.85 -19.76
N SER A 142 23.42 -0.75 -19.06
CA SER A 142 24.30 0.42 -19.08
C SER A 142 25.70 0.11 -18.59
N GLY A 143 25.86 -0.80 -17.62
CA GLY A 143 27.16 -1.25 -17.15
C GLY A 143 27.89 -2.16 -18.15
N ALA A 144 27.18 -2.90 -19.00
CA ALA A 144 27.79 -3.76 -20.00
C ALA A 144 28.38 -2.93 -21.17
N ASP A 145 27.70 -1.87 -21.58
CA ASP A 145 28.14 -1.00 -22.69
C ASP A 145 29.45 -0.24 -22.35
N GLU A 146 29.63 0.16 -21.08
CA GLU A 146 30.85 0.86 -20.64
C GLU A 146 32.14 -0.02 -20.68
N TYR A 147 32.00 -1.34 -20.56
CA TYR A 147 33.13 -2.27 -20.65
C TYR A 147 33.53 -2.62 -22.11
N VAL A 148 32.69 -2.32 -23.09
CA VAL A 148 32.99 -2.59 -24.52
C VAL A 148 33.77 -1.44 -25.14
N ASP A 149 33.64 -0.22 -24.61
CA ASP A 149 34.27 1.00 -25.10
C ASP A 149 35.60 1.33 -24.43
N ALA A 150 36.07 0.51 -23.48
CA ALA A 150 37.35 0.64 -22.77
C ALA A 150 38.40 -0.37 -23.25
#